data_cd6cdd8af71b643121afd1fc0debbc99
#
_entry.id   cd6cdd8af71b643121afd1fc0debbc99
#
_cell.length_a   1.000
_cell.length_b   1.000
_cell.length_c   1.000
_cell.angle_alpha   90.00
_cell.angle_beta   90.00
_cell.angle_gamma   90.00
#
_symmetry.space_group_name_H-M   'P 1'
#
loop_
_entity.id
_entity.type
_entity.pdbx_description
1 polymer ?
#
loop_
_entity_poly.entity_id
_entity_poly.type
_entity_poly.pdbx_seq_one_letter_code
_entity_poly.pdbx_strand_id
1 'polypeptide(L)'
;AKSHGLYDLIIDPGYGFAKTTEQNFKLLKESSLLQSLDLPVLTGLSRKSMIYKTLDSTADKALNGTTALHMQALLSGSHILRVHDVAPAQECVSLFEALRNS
;
A
#
# COMPACT_ATOMS: atom_id res chain seq x y z
N ALA A 1 -2.79 -11.64 -17.62
CA ALA A 1 -2.83 -11.61 -18.39
C ALA A 1 -2.10 -11.72 -19.22
N LYS A 2 -1.75 -11.89 -19.30
CA LYS A 2 -1.35 -11.85 -19.86
C LYS A 2 -1.20 -11.64 -20.80
N SER A 3 -0.71 -11.42 -21.25
CA SER A 3 -0.58 -11.07 -22.02
C SER A 3 -0.69 -10.62 -22.84
N HIS A 4 -0.81 -10.43 -23.04
CA HIS A 4 -0.98 -9.70 -23.68
C HIS A 4 -1.29 -8.84 -23.57
N GLY A 5 -1.01 -8.72 -23.23
CA GLY A 5 -1.25 -7.99 -22.58
C GLY A 5 -1.58 -6.95 -22.48
N LEU A 6 -1.72 -6.81 -22.74
CA LEU A 6 -2.03 -5.74 -22.68
C LEU A 6 -2.90 -5.26 -21.84
N TYR A 7 -3.61 -5.82 -21.41
CA TYR A 7 -4.50 -5.35 -20.58
C TYR A 7 -4.31 -5.95 -19.36
N ASP A 8 -3.38 -5.51 -18.64
CA ASP A 8 -3.12 -6.00 -17.37
C ASP A 8 -4.09 -5.39 -16.43
N LEU A 9 -4.91 -6.16 -15.82
CA LEU A 9 -5.78 -5.70 -14.77
C LEU A 9 -4.95 -5.55 -13.51
N ILE A 10 -5.03 -4.37 -12.89
CA ILE A 10 -4.38 -4.07 -11.62
C ILE A 10 -5.46 -3.79 -10.61
N ILE A 11 -5.39 -4.44 -9.45
CA ILE A 11 -6.36 -4.21 -8.38
C ILE A 11 -5.88 -3.04 -7.54
N ASP A 12 -6.74 -2.02 -7.40
CA ASP A 12 -6.50 -0.89 -6.52
C ASP A 12 -7.62 -0.86 -5.49
N PRO A 13 -7.36 -1.22 -4.23
CA PRO A 13 -8.39 -1.25 -3.19
C PRO A 13 -9.05 0.10 -2.90
N GLY A 14 -8.46 1.20 -3.37
CA GLY A 14 -9.12 2.51 -3.24
C GLY A 14 -9.08 3.09 -1.85
N TYR A 15 -7.93 3.05 -1.19
CA TYR A 15 -7.79 3.66 0.13
C TYR A 15 -8.19 5.12 0.08
N GLY A 16 -9.03 5.53 1.01
CA GLY A 16 -9.49 6.90 1.14
C GLY A 16 -10.76 7.25 0.38
N PHE A 17 -11.19 6.43 -0.58
CA PHE A 17 -12.38 6.76 -1.35
C PHE A 17 -13.64 6.37 -0.59
N ALA A 18 -14.40 7.37 -0.14
CA ALA A 18 -15.68 7.20 0.54
C ALA A 18 -15.63 6.20 1.70
N LYS A 19 -14.46 6.02 2.33
CA LYS A 19 -14.27 5.08 3.43
C LYS A 19 -13.89 5.82 4.71
N THR A 20 -14.33 5.28 5.85
CA THR A 20 -13.86 5.79 7.13
C THR A 20 -12.43 5.35 7.38
N THR A 21 -11.78 5.97 8.37
CA THR A 21 -10.43 5.57 8.77
C THR A 21 -10.40 4.08 9.17
N GLU A 22 -11.39 3.65 9.95
CA GLU A 22 -11.48 2.25 10.37
C GLU A 22 -11.62 1.30 9.19
N GLN A 23 -12.45 1.66 8.20
CA GLN A 23 -12.64 0.85 7.00
C GLN A 23 -11.36 0.75 6.19
N ASN A 24 -10.59 1.83 6.11
CA ASN A 24 -9.32 1.82 5.40
C ASN A 24 -8.29 0.91 6.06
N PHE A 25 -8.21 0.93 7.40
CA PHE A 25 -7.29 0.03 8.11
C PHE A 25 -7.72 -1.43 7.97
N LYS A 26 -9.02 -1.69 8.02
CA LYS A 26 -9.52 -3.05 7.82
C LYS A 26 -9.19 -3.54 6.42
N LEU A 27 -9.35 -2.69 5.41
CA LEU A 27 -9.01 -3.03 4.02
C LEU A 27 -7.53 -3.38 3.91
N LEU A 28 -6.66 -2.59 4.52
CA LEU A 28 -5.22 -2.87 4.51
C LEU A 28 -4.91 -4.18 5.22
N LYS A 29 -5.50 -4.39 6.39
CA LYS A 29 -5.28 -5.60 7.18
C LYS A 29 -5.66 -6.85 6.40
N GLU A 30 -6.72 -6.77 5.61
CA GLU A 30 -7.26 -7.91 4.87
C GLU A 30 -6.80 -7.95 3.41
N SER A 31 -5.90 -7.04 3.02
CA SER A 31 -5.50 -6.93 1.60
C SER A 31 -4.81 -8.18 1.07
N SER A 32 -4.24 -9.02 1.96
CA SER A 32 -3.64 -10.29 1.53
C SER A 32 -4.65 -11.22 0.85
N LEU A 33 -5.92 -11.05 1.13
CA LEU A 33 -6.97 -11.85 0.49
C LEU A 33 -7.04 -11.58 -1.02
N LEU A 34 -6.57 -10.40 -1.46
CA LEU A 34 -6.57 -10.05 -2.87
C LEU A 34 -5.58 -10.88 -3.68
N GLN A 35 -4.62 -11.52 -3.01
CA GLN A 35 -3.68 -12.39 -3.70
C GLN A 35 -4.35 -13.58 -4.38
N SER A 36 -5.49 -14.00 -3.86
CA SER A 36 -6.23 -15.14 -4.42
C SER A 36 -6.74 -14.86 -5.83
N LEU A 37 -6.77 -13.58 -6.24
CA LEU A 37 -7.20 -13.20 -7.57
C LEU A 37 -6.09 -13.31 -8.60
N ASP A 38 -4.85 -13.56 -8.16
CA ASP A 38 -3.68 -13.73 -9.01
C ASP A 38 -3.48 -12.55 -9.97
N LEU A 39 -3.74 -11.34 -9.46
CA LEU A 39 -3.58 -10.09 -10.20
C LEU A 39 -2.67 -9.15 -9.41
N PRO A 40 -1.91 -8.28 -10.09
CA PRO A 40 -1.11 -7.28 -9.38
C PRO A 40 -1.99 -6.39 -8.51
N VAL A 41 -1.51 -6.09 -7.31
CA VAL A 41 -2.21 -5.20 -6.37
C VAL A 41 -1.42 -3.91 -6.22
N LEU A 42 -2.08 -2.78 -6.50
CA LEU A 42 -1.51 -1.45 -6.33
C LEU A 42 -2.00 -0.85 -5.02
N THR A 43 -1.10 -0.34 -4.21
CA THR A 43 -1.45 0.32 -2.94
C THR A 43 -1.18 1.81 -3.05
N GLY A 44 -2.22 2.62 -2.88
CA GLY A 44 -2.15 4.07 -2.92
C GLY A 44 -2.59 4.68 -1.60
N LEU A 45 -1.80 4.50 -0.54
CA LEU A 45 -2.14 5.03 0.79
C LEU A 45 -1.24 6.19 1.23
N SER A 46 -0.25 6.57 0.40
CA SER A 46 0.75 7.57 0.77
C SER A 46 0.12 8.87 1.28
N ARG A 47 0.47 9.26 2.50
CA ARG A 47 0.05 10.49 3.18
C ARG A 47 -1.47 10.68 3.27
N LYS A 48 -2.25 9.61 3.15
CA LYS A 48 -3.71 9.73 3.21
C LYS A 48 -4.20 9.92 4.64
N SER A 49 -5.45 10.38 4.75
CA SER A 49 -6.02 10.76 6.05
C SER A 49 -6.07 9.61 7.04
N MET A 50 -6.16 8.36 6.58
CA MET A 50 -6.12 7.22 7.48
C MET A 50 -4.84 7.23 8.33
N ILE A 51 -3.74 7.75 7.79
CA ILE A 51 -2.47 7.83 8.49
C ILE A 51 -2.45 9.01 9.45
N TYR A 52 -2.61 10.24 8.92
CA TYR A 52 -2.39 11.42 9.76
C TYR A 52 -3.50 11.65 10.76
N LYS A 53 -4.73 11.20 10.49
CA LYS A 53 -5.80 11.29 11.48
C LYS A 53 -5.55 10.35 12.67
N THR A 54 -5.07 9.13 12.39
CA THR A 54 -4.75 8.18 13.45
C THR A 54 -3.64 8.70 14.35
N LEU A 55 -2.66 9.40 13.75
CA LEU A 55 -1.51 9.93 14.49
C LEU A 55 -1.76 11.33 15.05
N ASP A 56 -2.95 11.88 14.84
CA ASP A 56 -3.28 13.26 15.25
C ASP A 56 -2.26 14.24 14.67
N SER A 57 -2.05 14.14 13.36
CA SER A 57 -1.01 14.91 12.67
C SER A 57 -1.57 15.48 11.37
N THR A 58 -0.69 15.77 10.41
CA THR A 58 -1.06 16.34 9.12
C THR A 58 -0.41 15.57 7.99
N ALA A 59 -0.86 15.78 6.76
CA ALA A 59 -0.30 15.12 5.59
C ALA A 59 1.20 15.40 5.43
N ASP A 60 1.64 16.61 5.78
CA ASP A 60 3.05 17.00 5.70
C ASP A 60 3.94 16.13 6.58
N LYS A 61 3.39 15.65 7.69
CA LYS A 61 4.13 14.87 8.69
C LYS A 61 3.81 13.38 8.61
N ALA A 62 3.19 12.95 7.52
CA ALA A 62 2.70 11.58 7.39
C ALA A 62 3.71 10.62 6.77
N LEU A 63 4.95 11.05 6.52
CA LEU A 63 5.93 10.20 5.84
C LEU A 63 6.27 8.95 6.65
N ASN A 64 6.55 9.11 7.92
CA ASN A 64 6.92 7.96 8.77
C ASN A 64 5.79 6.93 8.83
N GLY A 65 4.56 7.39 9.04
CA GLY A 65 3.40 6.49 9.04
C GLY A 65 3.16 5.85 7.70
N THR A 66 3.36 6.61 6.62
CA THR A 66 3.26 6.08 5.25
C THR A 66 4.24 4.93 5.05
N THR A 67 5.50 5.11 5.43
CA THR A 67 6.53 4.06 5.28
C THR A 67 6.17 2.82 6.09
N ALA A 68 5.70 3.01 7.32
CA ALA A 68 5.29 1.89 8.17
C ALA A 68 4.17 1.08 7.52
N LEU A 69 3.15 1.75 6.98
CA LEU A 69 2.04 1.06 6.35
C LEU A 69 2.40 0.48 4.98
N HIS A 70 3.37 1.07 4.27
CA HIS A 70 3.89 0.48 3.05
C HIS A 70 4.51 -0.89 3.32
N MET A 71 5.24 -1.03 4.44
CA MET A 71 5.79 -2.33 4.81
C MET A 71 4.65 -3.34 5.03
N GLN A 72 3.58 -2.94 5.70
CA GLN A 72 2.42 -3.81 5.89
C GLN A 72 1.80 -4.20 4.56
N ALA A 73 1.67 -3.24 3.64
CA ALA A 73 1.11 -3.50 2.31
C ALA A 73 1.96 -4.53 1.55
N LEU A 74 3.28 -4.38 1.60
CA LEU A 74 4.19 -5.31 0.94
C LEU A 74 4.10 -6.70 1.54
N LEU A 75 4.04 -6.80 2.87
CA LEU A 75 3.89 -8.08 3.55
C LEU A 75 2.57 -8.75 3.22
N SER A 76 1.54 -7.95 2.92
CA SER A 76 0.22 -8.46 2.52
C SER A 76 0.15 -8.78 1.02
N GLY A 77 1.21 -8.57 0.27
CA GLY A 77 1.28 -8.97 -1.13
C GLY A 77 1.07 -7.86 -2.16
N SER A 78 1.17 -6.60 -1.76
CA SER A 78 1.10 -5.50 -2.72
C SER A 78 2.29 -5.58 -3.69
N HIS A 79 2.02 -5.33 -4.96
CA HIS A 79 3.03 -5.40 -6.02
C HIS A 79 3.53 -4.02 -6.42
N ILE A 80 2.69 -3.00 -6.28
CA ILE A 80 2.99 -1.64 -6.73
C ILE A 80 2.60 -0.67 -5.62
N LEU A 81 3.51 0.24 -5.28
CA LEU A 81 3.23 1.33 -4.34
C LEU A 81 3.15 2.63 -5.13
N ARG A 82 2.02 3.33 -5.01
CA ARG A 82 1.88 4.68 -5.58
C ARG A 82 2.22 5.66 -4.47
N VAL A 83 3.28 6.45 -4.65
CA VAL A 83 3.87 7.21 -3.56
C VAL A 83 4.13 8.66 -3.93
N HIS A 84 4.23 9.52 -2.91
CA HIS A 84 4.68 10.90 -3.05
C HIS A 84 6.20 11.00 -2.83
N ASP A 85 6.76 10.11 -2.00
CA ASP A 85 8.15 10.18 -1.57
C ASP A 85 8.88 8.92 -2.07
N VAL A 86 9.59 9.06 -3.17
CA VAL A 86 10.16 7.91 -3.88
C VAL A 86 11.30 7.25 -3.10
N ALA A 87 12.26 8.03 -2.59
CA ALA A 87 13.41 7.46 -1.91
C ALA A 87 13.02 6.66 -0.66
N PRO A 88 12.18 7.19 0.24
CA PRO A 88 11.70 6.39 1.39
C PRO A 88 10.96 5.13 0.97
N ALA A 89 10.18 5.18 -0.12
CA ALA A 89 9.47 4.02 -0.60
C ALA A 89 10.45 2.96 -1.13
N GLN A 90 11.49 3.37 -1.83
CA GLN A 90 12.52 2.46 -2.32
C GLN A 90 13.26 1.80 -1.17
N GLU A 91 13.55 2.55 -0.10
CA GLU A 91 14.18 1.98 1.09
C GLU A 91 13.28 0.93 1.73
N CYS A 92 11.98 1.23 1.80
CA CYS A 92 11.01 0.28 2.34
C CYS A 92 11.00 -1.02 1.52
N VAL A 93 10.98 -0.90 0.20
CA VAL A 93 11.00 -2.07 -0.69
C VAL A 93 12.28 -2.87 -0.50
N SER A 94 13.43 -2.19 -0.40
CA SER A 94 14.71 -2.87 -0.20
C SER A 94 14.72 -3.65 1.11
N LEU A 95 14.19 -3.08 2.18
CA LEU A 95 14.11 -3.77 3.47
C LEU A 95 13.12 -4.92 3.42
N PHE A 96 12.02 -4.75 2.71
CA PHE A 96 11.06 -5.82 2.51
C PHE A 96 11.70 -7.00 1.76
N GLU A 97 12.46 -6.72 0.70
CA GLU A 97 13.13 -7.78 -0.07
C GLU A 97 14.15 -8.52 0.79
N ALA A 98 14.93 -7.79 1.59
CA ALA A 98 15.89 -8.40 2.49
C ALA A 98 15.20 -9.30 3.51
N LEU A 99 14.09 -8.85 4.06
CA LEU A 99 13.31 -9.63 5.03
C LEU A 99 12.74 -10.89 4.39
N ARG A 100 12.20 -10.75 3.19
CA ARG A 100 11.59 -11.88 2.47
C ARG A 100 12.61 -12.94 2.10
N ASN A 101 13.83 -12.53 1.80
CA ASN A 101 14.88 -13.43 1.33
C ASN A 101 15.74 -14.01 2.45
N SER A 102 15.44 -13.70 3.70
CA SER A 102 16.22 -14.20 4.82
C SER A 102 15.80 -15.61 5.25
#